data_f5184acb576c20ea459c10bd3c5b76f1
#
_entry.id   f5184acb576c20ea459c10bd3c5b76f1
#
_cell.length_a   1.000
_cell.length_b   1.000
_cell.length_c   1.000
_cell.angle_alpha   90.00
_cell.angle_beta   90.00
_cell.angle_gamma   90.00
#
_symmetry.space_group_name_H-M   'P 1'
#
loop_
_entity.id
_entity.type
_entity.pdbx_description
1 polymer ?
#
loop_
_entity_poly.entity_id
_entity_poly.type
_entity_poly.pdbx_seq_one_letter_code
_entity_poly.pdbx_strand_id
1 'polypeptide(L)'
;MDSLFLLQFACFIFMLVNAFIVALSHLHVRWENKRYERSRWMIVVALIGLAIQYAVQMVCGFRAMNDNLGAVINILVYTPCFSLISMGIYNIEATRSNLRKMILMCSGIYAAIIVVFCVGISLHHSLYIREGLYLMLTLFCVSVFYCIYMIIQEMIRRKNMLETMAATDLLPYVRYSRASVIILWLAVLAMPVAIFSTTLLYIVGPAVLLALLFFNLTFIALGSSYIPTEELLDKEVENDALVGTEYRYGGALSAKQQTSADSRTESLQPLSDERRDFIQKSLDAWCANLGYKDSTVNMLTLSRTLCISKDELSVFFDQYLKTTFRIWLGDIRFNAAKKMMLEFPDYSND
;
A
#
# COMPACT_ATOMS: atom_id res chain seq x y z
N MET A 1 35.23 -5.64 -23.40
CA MET A 1 34.03 -4.94 -22.91
C MET A 1 34.20 -4.75 -21.42
N ASP A 2 34.13 -3.54 -20.95
CA ASP A 2 34.30 -3.26 -19.54
C ASP A 2 33.17 -3.89 -18.72
N SER A 3 33.49 -4.54 -17.61
CA SER A 3 32.50 -5.21 -16.74
C SER A 3 31.40 -4.24 -16.28
N LEU A 4 31.73 -2.95 -16.11
CA LEU A 4 30.78 -1.89 -15.77
C LEU A 4 29.75 -1.66 -16.89
N PHE A 5 30.19 -1.62 -18.15
CA PHE A 5 29.31 -1.48 -19.30
C PHE A 5 28.32 -2.64 -19.39
N LEU A 6 28.82 -3.87 -19.19
CA LEU A 6 27.97 -5.07 -19.24
C LEU A 6 26.89 -5.04 -18.13
N LEU A 7 27.27 -4.63 -16.92
CA LEU A 7 26.33 -4.47 -15.81
C LEU A 7 25.25 -3.41 -16.14
N GLN A 8 25.66 -2.24 -16.65
CA GLN A 8 24.74 -1.16 -17.01
C GLN A 8 23.79 -1.59 -18.14
N PHE A 9 24.30 -2.32 -19.13
CA PHE A 9 23.48 -2.87 -20.21
C PHE A 9 22.46 -3.89 -19.69
N ALA A 10 22.86 -4.80 -18.82
CA ALA A 10 21.95 -5.74 -18.18
C ALA A 10 20.87 -5.01 -17.37
N CYS A 11 21.24 -3.99 -16.59
CA CYS A 11 20.28 -3.17 -15.84
C CYS A 11 19.31 -2.43 -16.78
N PHE A 12 19.79 -1.87 -17.88
CA PHE A 12 18.96 -1.19 -18.89
C PHE A 12 17.89 -2.13 -19.45
N ILE A 13 18.30 -3.28 -19.96
CA ILE A 13 17.36 -4.28 -20.51
C ILE A 13 16.38 -4.73 -19.45
N PHE A 14 16.86 -5.02 -18.24
CA PHE A 14 16.03 -5.47 -17.13
C PHE A 14 14.94 -4.43 -16.78
N MET A 15 15.30 -3.14 -16.72
CA MET A 15 14.32 -2.07 -16.43
C MET A 15 13.29 -1.94 -17.54
N LEU A 16 13.69 -2.03 -18.82
CA LEU A 16 12.76 -1.98 -19.95
C LEU A 16 11.78 -3.17 -19.93
N VAL A 17 12.28 -4.37 -19.71
CA VAL A 17 11.43 -5.58 -19.64
C VAL A 17 10.44 -5.46 -18.50
N ASN A 18 10.87 -5.03 -17.31
CA ASN A 18 9.98 -4.81 -16.18
C ASN A 18 8.93 -3.71 -16.45
N ALA A 19 9.34 -2.59 -17.06
CA ALA A 19 8.40 -1.54 -17.46
C ALA A 19 7.33 -2.07 -18.41
N PHE A 20 7.73 -2.90 -19.38
CA PHE A 20 6.82 -3.51 -20.33
C PHE A 20 5.86 -4.51 -19.66
N ILE A 21 6.37 -5.38 -18.79
CA ILE A 21 5.55 -6.33 -18.03
C ILE A 21 4.50 -5.60 -17.18
N VAL A 22 4.91 -4.56 -16.44
CA VAL A 22 3.98 -3.76 -15.63
C VAL A 22 2.99 -3.00 -16.51
N ALA A 23 3.41 -2.46 -17.66
CA ALA A 23 2.53 -1.77 -18.60
C ALA A 23 1.44 -2.69 -19.17
N LEU A 24 1.77 -3.96 -19.44
CA LEU A 24 0.82 -4.96 -19.95
C LEU A 24 -0.09 -5.55 -18.86
N SER A 25 0.21 -5.35 -17.59
CA SER A 25 -0.54 -5.95 -16.47
C SER A 25 -2.01 -5.51 -16.41
N HIS A 26 -2.40 -4.45 -17.13
CA HIS A 26 -3.80 -4.00 -17.19
C HIS A 26 -4.75 -5.05 -17.78
N LEU A 27 -4.27 -6.01 -18.56
CA LEU A 27 -5.07 -7.09 -19.15
C LEU A 27 -5.75 -7.98 -18.10
N HIS A 28 -5.27 -7.98 -16.87
CA HIS A 28 -5.79 -8.78 -15.76
C HIS A 28 -6.62 -7.96 -14.76
N VAL A 29 -6.68 -6.64 -14.91
CA VAL A 29 -7.36 -5.75 -13.96
C VAL A 29 -8.75 -5.39 -14.45
N ARG A 30 -9.75 -5.42 -13.53
CA ARG A 30 -11.07 -4.86 -13.83
C ARG A 30 -10.93 -3.38 -14.18
N TRP A 31 -11.53 -2.98 -15.30
CA TRP A 31 -11.45 -1.63 -15.90
C TRP A 31 -11.83 -0.46 -14.98
N GLU A 32 -12.48 -0.74 -13.87
CA GLU A 32 -13.03 0.26 -12.96
C GLU A 32 -12.01 0.77 -11.91
N ASN A 33 -10.83 0.17 -11.81
CA ASN A 33 -9.88 0.52 -10.76
C ASN A 33 -8.92 1.64 -11.16
N LYS A 34 -9.43 2.89 -11.21
CA LYS A 34 -8.65 4.11 -11.54
C LYS A 34 -7.42 4.31 -10.63
N ARG A 35 -7.48 3.80 -9.40
CA ARG A 35 -6.40 3.93 -8.42
C ARG A 35 -5.22 3.05 -8.77
N TYR A 36 -5.49 1.79 -9.07
CA TYR A 36 -4.48 0.85 -9.55
C TYR A 36 -3.84 1.31 -10.86
N GLU A 37 -4.66 1.76 -11.82
CA GLU A 37 -4.19 2.31 -13.09
C GLU A 37 -3.21 3.47 -12.92
N ARG A 38 -3.54 4.44 -12.05
CA ARG A 38 -2.66 5.56 -11.75
C ARG A 38 -1.34 5.10 -11.15
N SER A 39 -1.37 4.17 -10.19
CA SER A 39 -0.18 3.62 -9.56
C SER A 39 0.69 2.84 -10.54
N ARG A 40 0.08 2.05 -11.41
CA ARG A 40 0.75 1.31 -12.48
C ARG A 40 1.54 2.25 -13.39
N TRP A 41 0.90 3.31 -13.89
CA TRP A 41 1.59 4.28 -14.75
C TRP A 41 2.70 5.04 -14.05
N MET A 42 2.57 5.36 -12.76
CA MET A 42 3.66 5.96 -11.97
C MET A 42 4.88 5.04 -11.93
N ILE A 43 4.67 3.74 -11.70
CA ILE A 43 5.74 2.74 -11.67
C ILE A 43 6.37 2.57 -13.06
N VAL A 44 5.56 2.47 -14.13
CA VAL A 44 6.06 2.35 -15.51
C VAL A 44 6.94 3.53 -15.88
N VAL A 45 6.49 4.76 -15.62
CA VAL A 45 7.27 5.98 -15.91
C VAL A 45 8.59 5.99 -15.14
N ALA A 46 8.57 5.58 -13.87
CA ALA A 46 9.79 5.47 -13.07
C ALA A 46 10.78 4.43 -13.63
N LEU A 47 10.30 3.26 -14.03
CA LEU A 47 11.13 2.20 -14.63
C LEU A 47 11.74 2.63 -15.96
N ILE A 48 10.98 3.34 -16.80
CA ILE A 48 11.50 3.93 -18.04
C ILE A 48 12.56 5.00 -17.72
N GLY A 49 12.32 5.86 -16.72
CA GLY A 49 13.31 6.84 -16.27
C GLY A 49 14.63 6.20 -15.81
N LEU A 50 14.54 5.09 -15.06
CA LEU A 50 15.72 4.32 -14.65
C LEU A 50 16.42 3.67 -15.85
N ALA A 51 15.67 3.15 -16.83
CA ALA A 51 16.25 2.61 -18.06
C ALA A 51 17.01 3.70 -18.84
N ILE A 52 16.41 4.88 -19.02
CA ILE A 52 17.07 6.03 -19.67
C ILE A 52 18.35 6.40 -18.91
N GLN A 53 18.34 6.38 -17.57
CA GLN A 53 19.51 6.65 -16.76
C GLN A 53 20.68 5.69 -17.09
N TYR A 54 20.41 4.39 -17.17
CA TYR A 54 21.44 3.42 -17.53
C TYR A 54 21.94 3.63 -18.97
N ALA A 55 21.05 3.95 -19.91
CA ALA A 55 21.44 4.26 -21.28
C ALA A 55 22.36 5.50 -21.35
N VAL A 56 22.02 6.58 -20.63
CA VAL A 56 22.84 7.78 -20.55
C VAL A 56 24.21 7.49 -19.92
N GLN A 57 24.24 6.69 -18.85
CA GLN A 57 25.51 6.28 -18.23
C GLN A 57 26.41 5.47 -19.19
N MET A 58 25.81 4.60 -20.02
CA MET A 58 26.58 3.81 -21.01
C MET A 58 27.12 4.69 -22.13
N VAL A 59 26.27 5.58 -22.68
CA VAL A 59 26.65 6.42 -23.86
C VAL A 59 27.65 7.51 -23.46
N CYS A 60 27.39 8.20 -22.34
CA CYS A 60 28.23 9.32 -21.91
C CYS A 60 29.42 8.89 -21.05
N GLY A 61 29.44 7.68 -20.51
CA GLY A 61 30.53 7.16 -19.69
C GLY A 61 30.79 7.94 -18.40
N PHE A 62 29.83 8.68 -17.89
CA PHE A 62 30.02 9.59 -16.73
C PHE A 62 30.68 8.92 -15.55
N ARG A 63 30.27 7.69 -15.23
CA ARG A 63 30.81 6.93 -14.11
C ARG A 63 32.21 6.37 -14.39
N ALA A 64 32.50 6.05 -15.66
CA ALA A 64 33.84 5.62 -16.07
C ALA A 64 34.84 6.78 -16.02
N MET A 65 34.36 8.02 -16.24
CA MET A 65 35.18 9.22 -16.15
C MET A 65 35.48 9.65 -14.72
N ASN A 66 34.46 9.63 -13.85
CA ASN A 66 34.58 10.02 -12.45
C ASN A 66 33.39 9.50 -11.62
N ASP A 67 33.66 8.81 -10.50
CA ASP A 67 32.64 8.28 -9.59
C ASP A 67 31.71 9.38 -9.04
N ASN A 68 32.26 10.55 -8.71
CA ASN A 68 31.47 11.68 -8.18
C ASN A 68 30.50 12.24 -9.23
N LEU A 69 30.95 12.35 -10.49
CA LEU A 69 30.10 12.79 -11.58
C LEU A 69 28.96 11.81 -11.84
N GLY A 70 29.28 10.51 -11.86
CA GLY A 70 28.29 9.46 -11.94
C GLY A 70 27.28 9.50 -10.79
N ALA A 71 27.75 9.81 -9.57
CA ALA A 71 26.91 9.95 -8.37
C ALA A 71 25.91 11.12 -8.48
N VAL A 72 26.36 12.30 -8.94
CA VAL A 72 25.51 13.48 -9.15
C VAL A 72 24.38 13.16 -10.12
N ILE A 73 24.72 12.58 -11.29
CA ILE A 73 23.72 12.21 -12.30
C ILE A 73 22.76 11.15 -11.78
N ASN A 74 23.27 10.18 -11.02
CA ASN A 74 22.41 9.15 -10.39
C ASN A 74 21.40 9.78 -9.42
N ILE A 75 21.82 10.70 -8.54
CA ILE A 75 20.92 11.34 -7.58
C ILE A 75 19.83 12.14 -8.31
N LEU A 76 20.19 12.87 -9.39
CA LEU A 76 19.23 13.65 -10.18
C LEU A 76 18.13 12.78 -10.79
N VAL A 77 18.43 11.57 -11.24
CA VAL A 77 17.43 10.69 -11.87
C VAL A 77 16.77 9.74 -10.85
N TYR A 78 17.54 9.22 -9.87
CA TYR A 78 16.98 8.30 -8.89
C TYR A 78 15.96 8.97 -7.99
N THR A 79 16.16 10.24 -7.61
CA THR A 79 15.21 10.95 -6.74
C THR A 79 13.79 10.97 -7.30
N PRO A 80 13.53 11.47 -8.54
CA PRO A 80 12.18 11.46 -9.09
C PRO A 80 11.66 10.03 -9.37
N CYS A 81 12.51 9.10 -9.82
CA CYS A 81 12.10 7.73 -10.11
C CYS A 81 11.66 7.00 -8.83
N PHE A 82 12.44 7.06 -7.75
CA PHE A 82 12.07 6.44 -6.48
C PHE A 82 10.87 7.12 -5.83
N SER A 83 10.74 8.44 -5.97
CA SER A 83 9.55 9.16 -5.53
C SER A 83 8.30 8.70 -6.27
N LEU A 84 8.35 8.47 -7.59
CA LEU A 84 7.23 7.96 -8.38
C LEU A 84 6.84 6.53 -7.99
N ILE A 85 7.80 5.63 -7.80
CA ILE A 85 7.54 4.27 -7.31
C ILE A 85 6.85 4.35 -5.93
N SER A 86 7.39 5.17 -5.04
CA SER A 86 6.86 5.36 -3.69
C SER A 86 5.44 5.93 -3.70
N MET A 87 5.16 6.90 -4.58
CA MET A 87 3.82 7.45 -4.78
C MET A 87 2.85 6.40 -5.32
N GLY A 88 3.32 5.52 -6.23
CA GLY A 88 2.54 4.40 -6.73
C GLY A 88 2.16 3.42 -5.62
N ILE A 89 3.12 3.04 -4.77
CA ILE A 89 2.88 2.17 -3.61
C ILE A 89 1.95 2.86 -2.61
N TYR A 90 2.24 4.11 -2.24
CA TYR A 90 1.41 4.88 -1.32
C TYR A 90 -0.04 5.00 -1.80
N ASN A 91 -0.25 5.28 -3.08
CA ASN A 91 -1.59 5.44 -3.64
C ASN A 91 -2.43 4.16 -3.55
N ILE A 92 -1.81 2.98 -3.57
CA ILE A 92 -2.49 1.70 -3.37
C ILE A 92 -2.74 1.42 -1.89
N GLU A 93 -1.74 1.66 -1.04
CA GLU A 93 -1.82 1.33 0.38
C GLU A 93 -2.63 2.36 1.18
N ALA A 94 -2.74 3.60 0.71
CA ALA A 94 -3.42 4.66 1.44
C ALA A 94 -4.92 4.40 1.59
N THR A 95 -5.40 4.51 2.82
CA THR A 95 -6.83 4.41 3.17
C THR A 95 -7.61 5.59 2.60
N ARG A 96 -7.06 6.81 2.75
CA ARG A 96 -7.54 8.04 2.09
C ARG A 96 -6.37 8.63 1.31
N SER A 97 -6.52 8.75 0.00
CA SER A 97 -5.44 9.25 -0.86
C SER A 97 -5.14 10.72 -0.62
N ASN A 98 -4.11 11.00 0.17
CA ASN A 98 -3.54 12.34 0.33
C ASN A 98 -2.31 12.54 -0.57
N LEU A 99 -2.39 12.00 -1.79
CA LEU A 99 -1.32 11.98 -2.77
C LEU A 99 -0.76 13.40 -3.05
N ARG A 100 -1.62 14.43 -2.97
CA ARG A 100 -1.22 15.83 -3.19
C ARG A 100 -0.12 16.29 -2.21
N LYS A 101 -0.22 15.94 -0.92
CA LYS A 101 0.81 16.28 0.07
C LYS A 101 2.13 15.59 -0.25
N MET A 102 2.08 14.31 -0.60
CA MET A 102 3.27 13.55 -0.96
C MET A 102 3.94 14.09 -2.22
N ILE A 103 3.17 14.41 -3.25
CA ILE A 103 3.68 15.05 -4.49
C ILE A 103 4.36 16.38 -4.14
N LEU A 104 3.74 17.23 -3.36
CA LEU A 104 4.26 18.55 -3.02
C LEU A 104 5.57 18.46 -2.23
N MET A 105 5.67 17.55 -1.27
CA MET A 105 6.90 17.34 -0.49
C MET A 105 8.02 16.75 -1.35
N CYS A 106 7.75 15.70 -2.13
CA CYS A 106 8.78 15.11 -3.00
C CYS A 106 9.24 16.07 -4.09
N SER A 107 8.33 16.83 -4.70
CA SER A 107 8.69 17.85 -5.71
C SER A 107 9.48 19.00 -5.10
N GLY A 108 9.16 19.42 -3.86
CA GLY A 108 9.92 20.44 -3.14
C GLY A 108 11.35 20.00 -2.85
N ILE A 109 11.54 18.78 -2.36
CA ILE A 109 12.88 18.21 -2.13
C ILE A 109 13.65 18.09 -3.45
N TYR A 110 12.99 17.62 -4.52
CA TYR A 110 13.62 17.50 -5.82
C TYR A 110 14.02 18.87 -6.40
N ALA A 111 13.17 19.88 -6.26
CA ALA A 111 13.49 21.25 -6.63
C ALA A 111 14.72 21.77 -5.86
N ALA A 112 14.81 21.48 -4.55
CA ALA A 112 16.00 21.83 -3.76
C ALA A 112 17.27 21.14 -4.29
N ILE A 113 17.21 19.86 -4.68
CA ILE A 113 18.33 19.15 -5.32
C ILE A 113 18.76 19.83 -6.61
N ILE A 114 17.79 20.21 -7.47
CA ILE A 114 18.08 20.93 -8.72
C ILE A 114 18.74 22.27 -8.44
N VAL A 115 18.27 23.03 -7.45
CA VAL A 115 18.88 24.31 -7.06
C VAL A 115 20.33 24.11 -6.61
N VAL A 116 20.60 23.12 -5.75
CA VAL A 116 21.97 22.80 -5.31
C VAL A 116 22.86 22.44 -6.49
N PHE A 117 22.33 21.64 -7.43
CA PHE A 117 23.04 21.29 -8.66
C PHE A 117 23.36 22.51 -9.53
N CYS A 118 22.37 23.36 -9.81
CA CYS A 118 22.56 24.57 -10.62
C CYS A 118 23.54 25.58 -9.99
N VAL A 119 23.42 25.77 -8.67
CA VAL A 119 24.36 26.64 -7.92
C VAL A 119 25.76 26.05 -7.96
N GLY A 120 25.90 24.74 -7.76
CA GLY A 120 27.19 24.08 -7.86
C GLY A 120 27.87 24.25 -9.22
N ILE A 121 27.11 24.08 -10.31
CA ILE A 121 27.64 24.34 -11.68
C ILE A 121 28.05 25.81 -11.85
N SER A 122 27.23 26.73 -11.37
CA SER A 122 27.52 28.17 -11.50
C SER A 122 28.76 28.58 -10.74
N LEU A 123 29.05 27.99 -9.59
CA LEU A 123 30.22 28.31 -8.77
C LEU A 123 31.50 27.64 -9.30
N HIS A 124 31.41 26.42 -9.77
CA HIS A 124 32.59 25.63 -10.17
C HIS A 124 32.85 25.62 -11.69
N HIS A 125 31.92 26.16 -12.48
CA HIS A 125 31.94 26.12 -13.95
C HIS A 125 32.20 24.72 -14.52
N SER A 126 31.87 23.69 -13.75
CA SER A 126 32.07 22.29 -14.10
C SER A 126 30.96 21.43 -13.50
N LEU A 127 30.74 20.25 -14.08
CA LEU A 127 29.82 19.23 -13.52
C LEU A 127 30.41 18.55 -12.27
N TYR A 128 31.63 18.88 -11.88
CA TYR A 128 32.32 18.29 -10.75
C TYR A 128 32.02 19.08 -9.47
N ILE A 129 30.95 18.73 -8.77
CA ILE A 129 30.44 19.42 -7.59
C ILE A 129 30.70 18.57 -6.36
N ARG A 130 31.91 18.64 -5.77
CA ARG A 130 32.24 17.79 -4.63
C ARG A 130 31.43 18.12 -3.36
N GLU A 131 31.33 19.40 -3.02
CA GLU A 131 30.64 19.85 -1.81
C GLU A 131 29.12 19.76 -1.95
N GLY A 132 28.58 20.13 -3.11
CA GLY A 132 27.16 20.00 -3.42
C GLY A 132 26.67 18.56 -3.45
N LEU A 133 27.54 17.59 -3.79
CA LEU A 133 27.19 16.17 -3.83
C LEU A 133 26.71 15.64 -2.47
N TYR A 134 27.39 15.99 -1.38
CA TYR A 134 26.99 15.55 -0.04
C TYR A 134 25.62 16.14 0.35
N LEU A 135 25.38 17.41 0.01
CA LEU A 135 24.08 18.04 0.26
C LEU A 135 22.98 17.41 -0.58
N MET A 136 23.22 17.14 -1.87
CA MET A 136 22.28 16.44 -2.75
C MET A 136 21.99 15.04 -2.22
N LEU A 137 23.00 14.30 -1.76
CA LEU A 137 22.84 12.99 -1.16
C LEU A 137 22.00 13.03 0.13
N THR A 138 22.25 14.01 0.99
CA THR A 138 21.46 14.20 2.22
C THR A 138 19.99 14.45 1.88
N LEU A 139 19.70 15.33 0.91
CA LEU A 139 18.34 15.59 0.45
C LEU A 139 17.70 14.34 -0.17
N PHE A 140 18.45 13.57 -0.94
CA PHE A 140 17.99 12.29 -1.47
C PHE A 140 17.62 11.31 -0.35
N CYS A 141 18.49 11.14 0.67
CA CYS A 141 18.19 10.30 1.84
C CYS A 141 16.93 10.79 2.57
N VAL A 142 16.80 12.10 2.79
CA VAL A 142 15.58 12.68 3.41
C VAL A 142 14.34 12.34 2.60
N SER A 143 14.40 12.44 1.26
CA SER A 143 13.28 12.06 0.38
C SER A 143 12.91 10.58 0.54
N VAL A 144 13.90 9.69 0.54
CA VAL A 144 13.72 8.25 0.69
C VAL A 144 13.09 7.92 2.06
N PHE A 145 13.65 8.45 3.15
CA PHE A 145 13.11 8.22 4.49
C PHE A 145 11.69 8.76 4.65
N TYR A 146 11.40 9.92 4.10
CA TYR A 146 10.05 10.48 4.10
C TYR A 146 9.05 9.55 3.39
N CYS A 147 9.41 9.06 2.21
CA CYS A 147 8.58 8.12 1.45
C CYS A 147 8.35 6.82 2.21
N ILE A 148 9.41 6.24 2.81
CA ILE A 148 9.32 5.03 3.63
C ILE A 148 8.36 5.25 4.80
N TYR A 149 8.54 6.34 5.54
CA TYR A 149 7.69 6.68 6.69
C TYR A 149 6.22 6.74 6.30
N MET A 150 5.89 7.47 5.23
CA MET A 150 4.51 7.62 4.75
C MET A 150 3.89 6.27 4.35
N ILE A 151 4.63 5.42 3.65
CA ILE A 151 4.14 4.11 3.22
C ILE A 151 3.94 3.18 4.42
N ILE A 152 4.90 3.11 5.35
CA ILE A 152 4.78 2.25 6.53
C ILE A 152 3.57 2.66 7.37
N GLN A 153 3.37 3.96 7.58
CA GLN A 153 2.23 4.48 8.33
C GLN A 153 0.89 4.05 7.71
N GLU A 154 0.75 4.16 6.40
CA GLU A 154 -0.47 3.74 5.71
C GLU A 154 -0.64 2.21 5.64
N MET A 155 0.44 1.47 5.50
CA MET A 155 0.40 0.00 5.57
C MET A 155 -0.10 -0.50 6.93
N ILE A 156 0.37 0.10 8.03
CA ILE A 156 -0.10 -0.23 9.39
C ILE A 156 -1.58 0.14 9.54
N ARG A 157 -1.97 1.34 9.09
CA ARG A 157 -3.35 1.81 9.16
C ARG A 157 -4.31 0.92 8.39
N ARG A 158 -3.94 0.56 7.14
CA ARG A 158 -4.72 -0.36 6.30
C ARG A 158 -4.82 -1.75 6.92
N LYS A 159 -3.73 -2.26 7.52
CA LYS A 159 -3.75 -3.54 8.23
C LYS A 159 -4.81 -3.54 9.33
N ASN A 160 -4.77 -2.54 10.21
CA ASN A 160 -5.69 -2.46 11.33
C ASN A 160 -7.15 -2.36 10.84
N MET A 161 -7.38 -1.62 9.75
CA MET A 161 -8.70 -1.49 9.16
C MET A 161 -9.19 -2.81 8.53
N LEU A 162 -8.34 -3.52 7.78
CA LEU A 162 -8.70 -4.82 7.20
C LEU A 162 -8.95 -5.89 8.26
N GLU A 163 -8.21 -5.89 9.35
CA GLU A 163 -8.42 -6.82 10.48
C GLU A 163 -9.76 -6.60 11.17
N THR A 164 -10.28 -5.36 11.18
CA THR A 164 -11.61 -5.05 11.74
C THR A 164 -12.77 -5.34 10.79
N MET A 165 -12.54 -5.27 9.48
CA MET A 165 -13.61 -5.33 8.47
C MET A 165 -13.69 -6.66 7.72
N ALA A 166 -12.58 -7.33 7.46
CA ALA A 166 -12.55 -8.49 6.58
C ALA A 166 -12.68 -9.81 7.35
N ALA A 167 -13.72 -10.56 7.03
CA ALA A 167 -13.90 -11.94 7.52
C ALA A 167 -13.11 -12.98 6.69
N THR A 168 -12.63 -12.61 5.51
CA THR A 168 -11.90 -13.49 4.61
C THR A 168 -10.40 -13.44 4.84
N ASP A 169 -9.73 -14.57 4.70
CA ASP A 169 -8.29 -14.72 4.93
C ASP A 169 -7.46 -14.16 3.76
N LEU A 170 -7.43 -12.85 3.63
CA LEU A 170 -6.54 -12.12 2.71
C LEU A 170 -5.07 -12.09 3.19
N LEU A 171 -4.80 -12.68 4.36
CA LEU A 171 -3.51 -12.63 5.06
C LEU A 171 -2.30 -13.12 4.27
N PRO A 172 -2.34 -14.27 3.55
CA PRO A 172 -1.16 -14.74 2.83
C PRO A 172 -0.72 -13.72 1.78
N TYR A 173 -1.66 -13.20 1.03
CA TYR A 173 -1.41 -12.27 -0.07
C TYR A 173 -0.90 -10.91 0.42
N VAL A 174 -1.52 -10.37 1.48
CA VAL A 174 -1.09 -9.13 2.13
C VAL A 174 0.32 -9.28 2.74
N ARG A 175 0.69 -10.46 3.23
CA ARG A 175 2.05 -10.72 3.72
C ARG A 175 3.09 -10.65 2.60
N TYR A 176 2.83 -11.28 1.45
CA TYR A 176 3.75 -11.23 0.30
C TYR A 176 3.92 -9.81 -0.25
N SER A 177 2.83 -9.06 -0.38
CA SER A 177 2.88 -7.66 -0.81
C SER A 177 3.72 -6.80 0.13
N ARG A 178 3.53 -6.94 1.44
CA ARG A 178 4.34 -6.22 2.44
C ARG A 178 5.80 -6.63 2.42
N ALA A 179 6.08 -7.93 2.34
CA ALA A 179 7.44 -8.43 2.27
C ALA A 179 8.17 -7.86 1.05
N SER A 180 7.52 -7.80 -0.13
CA SER A 180 8.13 -7.24 -1.34
C SER A 180 8.45 -5.75 -1.20
N VAL A 181 7.57 -4.97 -0.58
CA VAL A 181 7.79 -3.55 -0.31
C VAL A 181 8.94 -3.35 0.69
N ILE A 182 9.00 -4.13 1.76
CA ILE A 182 10.10 -4.07 2.74
C ILE A 182 11.43 -4.43 2.10
N ILE A 183 11.50 -5.51 1.31
CA ILE A 183 12.70 -5.94 0.61
C ILE A 183 13.16 -4.86 -0.38
N LEU A 184 12.22 -4.26 -1.14
CA LEU A 184 12.52 -3.16 -2.04
C LEU A 184 13.12 -1.97 -1.29
N TRP A 185 12.58 -1.60 -0.14
CA TRP A 185 13.10 -0.49 0.66
C TRP A 185 14.46 -0.77 1.26
N LEU A 186 14.71 -1.98 1.73
CA LEU A 186 16.05 -2.38 2.20
C LEU A 186 17.07 -2.28 1.07
N ALA A 187 16.71 -2.69 -0.14
CA ALA A 187 17.55 -2.57 -1.31
C ALA A 187 17.80 -1.10 -1.69
N VAL A 188 16.78 -0.24 -1.64
CA VAL A 188 16.90 1.21 -1.92
C VAL A 188 17.78 1.91 -0.87
N LEU A 189 17.70 1.52 0.42
CA LEU A 189 18.55 2.06 1.48
C LEU A 189 20.03 1.71 1.31
N ALA A 190 20.37 0.63 0.60
CA ALA A 190 21.75 0.29 0.26
C ALA A 190 22.31 1.15 -0.90
N MET A 191 21.44 1.80 -1.71
CA MET A 191 21.85 2.60 -2.88
C MET A 191 22.77 3.79 -2.54
N PRO A 192 22.53 4.61 -1.50
CA PRO A 192 23.42 5.73 -1.16
C PRO A 192 24.88 5.29 -0.94
N VAL A 193 25.08 4.10 -0.38
CA VAL A 193 26.42 3.55 -0.16
C VAL A 193 27.03 3.02 -1.47
N ALA A 194 26.22 2.37 -2.30
CA ALA A 194 26.65 1.85 -3.61
C ALA A 194 26.99 2.95 -4.63
N ILE A 195 26.43 4.16 -4.45
CA ILE A 195 26.71 5.31 -5.33
C ILE A 195 28.20 5.68 -5.28
N PHE A 196 28.85 5.57 -4.11
CA PHE A 196 30.27 5.97 -3.93
C PHE A 196 31.28 4.86 -4.20
N SER A 197 30.86 3.62 -4.39
CA SER A 197 31.77 2.49 -4.59
C SER A 197 31.31 1.61 -5.75
N THR A 198 32.15 1.58 -6.81
CA THR A 198 31.89 0.72 -7.96
C THR A 198 31.88 -0.76 -7.55
N THR A 199 32.70 -1.17 -6.60
CA THR A 199 32.74 -2.56 -6.09
C THR A 199 31.40 -2.94 -5.44
N LEU A 200 30.85 -2.06 -4.58
CA LEU A 200 29.55 -2.29 -3.94
C LEU A 200 28.42 -2.30 -4.95
N LEU A 201 28.52 -1.55 -6.05
CA LEU A 201 27.52 -1.56 -7.10
C LEU A 201 27.35 -2.94 -7.74
N TYR A 202 28.43 -3.69 -7.90
CA TYR A 202 28.37 -5.06 -8.45
C TYR A 202 27.59 -6.04 -7.54
N ILE A 203 27.49 -5.76 -6.25
CA ILE A 203 26.75 -6.57 -5.28
C ILE A 203 25.32 -6.03 -5.10
N VAL A 204 25.22 -4.73 -4.82
CA VAL A 204 23.94 -4.08 -4.53
C VAL A 204 23.06 -3.97 -5.79
N GLY A 205 23.64 -3.74 -6.97
CA GLY A 205 22.91 -3.64 -8.22
C GLY A 205 22.02 -4.85 -8.49
N PRO A 206 22.54 -6.07 -8.60
CA PRO A 206 21.75 -7.28 -8.80
C PRO A 206 20.73 -7.51 -7.68
N ALA A 207 21.06 -7.22 -6.41
CA ALA A 207 20.12 -7.35 -5.30
C ALA A 207 18.91 -6.42 -5.44
N VAL A 208 19.14 -5.17 -5.85
CA VAL A 208 18.07 -4.20 -6.14
C VAL A 208 17.21 -4.65 -7.31
N LEU A 209 17.81 -5.19 -8.38
CA LEU A 209 17.07 -5.72 -9.52
C LEU A 209 16.14 -6.88 -9.11
N LEU A 210 16.63 -7.82 -8.30
CA LEU A 210 15.82 -8.92 -7.78
C LEU A 210 14.70 -8.43 -6.86
N ALA A 211 14.99 -7.47 -5.98
CA ALA A 211 13.99 -6.85 -5.12
C ALA A 211 12.89 -6.15 -5.94
N LEU A 212 13.27 -5.44 -7.01
CA LEU A 212 12.35 -4.76 -7.90
C LEU A 212 11.51 -5.76 -8.71
N LEU A 213 12.10 -6.85 -9.19
CA LEU A 213 11.36 -7.92 -9.86
C LEU A 213 10.32 -8.54 -8.95
N PHE A 214 10.72 -8.88 -7.72
CA PHE A 214 9.80 -9.45 -6.73
C PHE A 214 8.66 -8.48 -6.41
N PHE A 215 8.98 -7.20 -6.25
CA PHE A 215 7.96 -6.16 -6.07
C PHE A 215 7.01 -6.07 -7.26
N ASN A 216 7.52 -6.04 -8.50
CA ASN A 216 6.69 -5.94 -9.70
C ASN A 216 5.76 -7.15 -9.86
N LEU A 217 6.25 -8.36 -9.60
CA LEU A 217 5.42 -9.57 -9.63
C LEU A 217 4.30 -9.53 -8.60
N THR A 218 4.60 -9.12 -7.37
CA THR A 218 3.58 -8.97 -6.32
C THR A 218 2.59 -7.84 -6.61
N PHE A 219 3.05 -6.75 -7.21
CA PHE A 219 2.21 -5.64 -7.65
C PHE A 219 1.21 -6.07 -8.73
N ILE A 220 1.66 -6.84 -9.72
CA ILE A 220 0.81 -7.38 -10.79
C ILE A 220 -0.23 -8.34 -10.21
N ALA A 221 0.22 -9.25 -9.35
CA ALA A 221 -0.68 -10.18 -8.67
C ALA A 221 -1.72 -9.45 -7.79
N LEU A 222 -1.37 -8.31 -7.18
CA LEU A 222 -2.29 -7.46 -6.44
C LEU A 222 -3.40 -6.89 -7.34
N GLY A 223 -3.09 -6.56 -8.57
CA GLY A 223 -4.05 -5.94 -9.50
C GLY A 223 -5.31 -6.76 -9.75
N SER A 224 -5.24 -8.09 -9.66
CA SER A 224 -6.37 -8.98 -9.86
C SER A 224 -7.35 -9.04 -8.66
N SER A 225 -6.86 -8.74 -7.45
CA SER A 225 -7.62 -8.89 -6.20
C SER A 225 -7.77 -7.57 -5.42
N TYR A 226 -7.29 -6.46 -5.99
CA TYR A 226 -7.30 -5.17 -5.31
C TYR A 226 -8.70 -4.58 -5.25
N ILE A 227 -9.18 -4.33 -4.02
CA ILE A 227 -10.40 -3.58 -3.74
C ILE A 227 -9.97 -2.23 -3.12
N PRO A 228 -10.34 -1.09 -3.73
CA PRO A 228 -10.02 0.21 -3.17
C PRO A 228 -10.66 0.38 -1.79
N THR A 229 -9.87 0.80 -0.82
CA THR A 229 -10.36 1.01 0.55
C THR A 229 -11.39 2.17 0.61
N GLU A 230 -11.30 3.14 -0.30
CA GLU A 230 -12.31 4.21 -0.45
C GLU A 230 -13.66 3.65 -0.88
N GLU A 231 -13.68 2.71 -1.81
CA GLU A 231 -14.92 2.07 -2.27
C GLU A 231 -15.60 1.26 -1.15
N LEU A 232 -14.80 0.65 -0.26
CA LEU A 232 -15.31 0.00 0.94
C LEU A 232 -15.88 1.02 1.94
N LEU A 233 -15.22 2.18 2.09
CA LEU A 233 -15.65 3.26 2.99
C LEU A 233 -16.85 4.02 2.43
N ASP A 234 -16.88 4.32 1.13
CA ASP A 234 -17.99 5.03 0.50
C ASP A 234 -19.26 4.18 0.52
N LYS A 235 -19.14 2.88 0.28
CA LYS A 235 -20.25 1.93 0.47
C LYS A 235 -20.71 1.83 1.92
N GLU A 236 -19.84 2.04 2.90
CA GLU A 236 -20.22 2.14 4.31
C GLU A 236 -21.03 3.40 4.59
N VAL A 237 -20.56 4.55 4.14
CA VAL A 237 -21.22 5.85 4.37
C VAL A 237 -22.60 5.92 3.69
N GLU A 238 -22.69 5.41 2.44
CA GLU A 238 -23.95 5.37 1.69
C GLU A 238 -24.97 4.43 2.35
N ASN A 239 -24.50 3.35 2.95
CA ASN A 239 -25.35 2.39 3.65
C ASN A 239 -25.80 2.87 5.03
N ASP A 240 -24.93 3.56 5.77
CA ASP A 240 -25.30 4.20 7.03
C ASP A 240 -26.37 5.29 6.80
N ALA A 241 -26.28 6.01 5.66
CA ALA A 241 -27.30 6.97 5.25
C ALA A 241 -28.63 6.30 4.86
N LEU A 242 -28.60 5.14 4.21
CA LEU A 242 -29.83 4.38 3.85
C LEU A 242 -30.49 3.75 5.09
N VAL A 243 -29.74 3.16 5.97
CA VAL A 243 -30.23 2.61 7.24
C VAL A 243 -30.81 3.74 8.13
N GLY A 244 -30.14 4.90 8.18
CA GLY A 244 -30.63 6.07 8.91
C GLY A 244 -31.93 6.66 8.34
N THR A 245 -32.22 6.48 7.04
CA THR A 245 -33.48 6.90 6.38
C THR A 245 -34.63 5.93 6.64
N GLU A 246 -34.36 4.63 6.69
CA GLU A 246 -35.38 3.60 6.99
C GLU A 246 -35.87 3.71 8.44
N TYR A 247 -34.98 4.02 9.39
CA TYR A 247 -35.38 4.31 10.79
C TYR A 247 -36.13 5.62 10.98
N ARG A 248 -36.01 6.61 10.07
CA ARG A 248 -36.77 7.86 10.12
C ARG A 248 -38.24 7.72 9.68
N TYR A 249 -38.60 6.68 8.96
CA TYR A 249 -39.99 6.45 8.55
C TYR A 249 -40.82 5.68 9.57
N GLY A 250 -40.20 5.10 10.61
CA GLY A 250 -40.87 4.30 11.64
C GLY A 250 -41.11 5.00 13.00
N GLY A 251 -40.63 6.22 13.20
CA GLY A 251 -40.77 6.91 14.45
C GLY A 251 -40.71 8.42 14.32
N ALA A 252 -41.88 9.04 14.29
CA ALA A 252 -41.98 10.50 14.35
C ALA A 252 -41.58 11.03 15.75
N LEU A 253 -40.88 12.18 15.74
CA LEU A 253 -40.60 13.09 16.84
C LEU A 253 -39.31 12.85 17.65
N SER A 254 -38.23 13.47 17.27
CA SER A 254 -37.67 14.60 18.04
C SER A 254 -36.47 15.24 17.32
N ALA A 255 -36.45 16.56 17.39
CA ALA A 255 -35.62 17.46 16.61
C ALA A 255 -34.21 17.69 17.17
N LYS A 256 -33.34 18.17 16.25
CA LYS A 256 -32.09 18.96 16.44
C LYS A 256 -30.87 18.15 16.92
N GLN A 257 -29.79 18.12 16.19
CA GLN A 257 -28.90 19.23 15.86
C GLN A 257 -27.77 18.78 14.93
N GLN A 258 -27.52 19.56 13.95
CA GLN A 258 -26.38 19.96 13.19
C GLN A 258 -25.00 19.86 13.88
N THR A 259 -24.03 19.69 12.96
CA THR A 259 -22.64 20.19 12.91
C THR A 259 -21.56 19.40 13.63
N SER A 260 -20.69 18.94 12.87
CA SER A 260 -19.27 19.27 12.70
C SER A 260 -18.38 18.03 12.59
N ALA A 261 -17.72 17.96 11.45
CA ALA A 261 -16.55 17.12 11.23
C ALA A 261 -15.42 17.64 12.13
N ASP A 262 -15.25 17.04 13.29
CA ASP A 262 -13.98 16.99 14.02
C ASP A 262 -14.22 16.38 15.42
N SER A 263 -14.06 15.04 15.53
CA SER A 263 -13.77 14.41 16.83
C SER A 263 -13.74 12.87 16.70
N ARG A 264 -12.64 12.35 16.21
CA ARG A 264 -12.35 10.91 16.31
C ARG A 264 -11.63 10.61 17.63
N THR A 265 -12.25 10.91 18.75
CA THR A 265 -11.88 10.38 20.05
C THR A 265 -13.09 10.53 21.02
N GLU A 266 -14.29 10.18 20.56
CA GLU A 266 -15.38 9.91 21.50
C GLU A 266 -15.29 8.44 21.90
N SER A 267 -15.01 8.21 23.18
CA SER A 267 -15.18 6.95 23.85
C SER A 267 -16.57 6.39 23.50
N LEU A 268 -16.62 5.33 22.70
CA LEU A 268 -17.83 4.61 22.39
C LEU A 268 -18.55 4.29 23.70
N GLN A 269 -19.74 4.84 23.89
CA GLN A 269 -20.53 4.60 25.11
C GLN A 269 -20.80 3.10 25.24
N PRO A 270 -20.70 2.54 26.44
CA PRO A 270 -21.01 1.13 26.67
C PRO A 270 -22.47 0.87 26.30
N LEU A 271 -22.69 -0.24 25.59
CA LEU A 271 -24.03 -0.69 25.23
C LEU A 271 -24.87 -0.95 26.49
N SER A 272 -26.16 -0.59 26.47
CA SER A 272 -27.07 -1.00 27.52
C SER A 272 -27.23 -2.53 27.57
N ASP A 273 -27.52 -3.10 28.73
CA ASP A 273 -27.66 -4.55 28.90
C ASP A 273 -28.74 -5.12 27.97
N GLU A 274 -29.87 -4.42 27.83
CA GLU A 274 -30.95 -4.82 26.90
C GLU A 274 -30.48 -4.86 25.44
N ARG A 275 -29.68 -3.86 25.02
CA ARG A 275 -29.16 -3.78 23.66
C ARG A 275 -28.12 -4.86 23.40
N ARG A 276 -27.29 -5.18 24.40
CA ARG A 276 -26.33 -6.27 24.33
C ARG A 276 -27.04 -7.62 24.14
N ASP A 277 -28.08 -7.89 24.95
CA ASP A 277 -28.84 -9.14 24.86
C ASP A 277 -29.56 -9.26 23.51
N PHE A 278 -30.04 -8.17 22.96
CA PHE A 278 -30.63 -8.12 21.63
C PHE A 278 -29.60 -8.49 20.55
N ILE A 279 -28.39 -7.91 20.63
CA ILE A 279 -27.29 -8.18 19.66
C ILE A 279 -26.90 -9.66 19.75
N GLN A 280 -26.72 -10.20 20.96
CA GLN A 280 -26.39 -11.61 21.17
C GLN A 280 -27.43 -12.53 20.55
N LYS A 281 -28.71 -12.33 20.84
CA LYS A 281 -29.81 -13.13 20.28
C LYS A 281 -29.88 -13.07 18.76
N SER A 282 -29.61 -11.88 18.20
CA SER A 282 -29.59 -11.70 16.75
C SER A 282 -28.44 -12.43 16.08
N LEU A 283 -27.26 -12.42 16.69
CA LEU A 283 -26.11 -13.20 16.25
C LEU A 283 -26.34 -14.70 16.34
N ASP A 284 -26.93 -15.17 17.44
CA ASP A 284 -27.24 -16.57 17.62
C ASP A 284 -28.28 -17.07 16.59
N ALA A 285 -29.31 -16.28 16.32
CA ALA A 285 -30.31 -16.58 15.29
C ALA A 285 -29.66 -16.57 13.87
N TRP A 286 -28.77 -15.66 13.59
CA TRP A 286 -28.03 -15.64 12.33
C TRP A 286 -27.13 -16.86 12.17
N CYS A 287 -26.47 -17.31 13.24
CA CYS A 287 -25.67 -18.52 13.24
C CYS A 287 -26.55 -19.77 13.04
N ALA A 288 -27.71 -19.83 13.69
CA ALA A 288 -28.67 -20.94 13.53
C ALA A 288 -29.19 -21.06 12.09
N ASN A 289 -29.34 -19.92 11.39
CA ASN A 289 -29.72 -19.85 9.98
C ASN A 289 -28.54 -20.09 9.02
N LEU A 290 -27.38 -20.57 9.51
CA LEU A 290 -26.20 -20.91 8.73
C LEU A 290 -25.59 -19.69 7.98
N GLY A 291 -25.82 -18.49 8.45
CA GLY A 291 -25.30 -17.27 7.82
C GLY A 291 -23.76 -17.25 7.70
N TYR A 292 -23.05 -17.96 8.59
CA TYR A 292 -21.61 -18.12 8.55
C TYR A 292 -21.07 -18.90 7.34
N LYS A 293 -21.93 -19.63 6.61
CA LYS A 293 -21.55 -20.36 5.37
C LYS A 293 -21.32 -19.42 4.18
N ASP A 294 -21.89 -18.24 4.22
CA ASP A 294 -21.65 -17.25 3.15
C ASP A 294 -20.20 -16.75 3.23
N SER A 295 -19.43 -17.05 2.18
CA SER A 295 -18.02 -16.66 2.06
C SER A 295 -17.82 -15.15 1.93
N THR A 296 -18.85 -14.39 1.56
CA THR A 296 -18.80 -12.95 1.33
C THR A 296 -19.13 -12.11 2.56
N VAL A 297 -19.51 -12.79 3.67
CA VAL A 297 -19.85 -12.12 4.94
C VAL A 297 -18.69 -11.29 5.47
N ASN A 298 -18.97 -10.03 5.72
CA ASN A 298 -18.13 -9.09 6.42
C ASN A 298 -18.94 -8.32 7.48
N MET A 299 -18.29 -7.47 8.27
CA MET A 299 -18.96 -6.71 9.33
C MET A 299 -20.13 -5.85 8.81
N LEU A 300 -20.02 -5.34 7.59
CA LEU A 300 -21.04 -4.52 6.97
C LEU A 300 -22.25 -5.33 6.51
N THR A 301 -22.01 -6.48 5.84
CA THR A 301 -23.12 -7.39 5.44
C THR A 301 -23.84 -7.94 6.66
N LEU A 302 -23.10 -8.24 7.75
CA LEU A 302 -23.70 -8.69 9.01
C LEU A 302 -24.56 -7.58 9.65
N SER A 303 -24.03 -6.35 9.72
CA SER A 303 -24.75 -5.17 10.22
C SER A 303 -26.09 -4.98 9.49
N ARG A 304 -26.09 -5.09 8.17
CA ARG A 304 -27.32 -5.02 7.36
C ARG A 304 -28.29 -6.15 7.63
N THR A 305 -27.79 -7.39 7.65
CA THR A 305 -28.63 -8.56 7.87
C THR A 305 -29.30 -8.54 9.23
N LEU A 306 -28.60 -8.01 10.23
CA LEU A 306 -29.12 -7.93 11.61
C LEU A 306 -29.86 -6.62 11.91
N CYS A 307 -29.82 -5.63 11.01
CA CYS A 307 -30.33 -4.29 11.24
C CYS A 307 -29.73 -3.64 12.50
N ILE A 308 -28.43 -3.88 12.76
CA ILE A 308 -27.66 -3.36 13.90
C ILE A 308 -26.55 -2.48 13.34
N SER A 309 -26.28 -1.33 13.95
CA SER A 309 -25.22 -0.44 13.46
C SER A 309 -23.86 -1.13 13.56
N LYS A 310 -22.96 -0.80 12.64
CA LYS A 310 -21.59 -1.34 12.63
C LYS A 310 -20.82 -0.95 13.91
N ASP A 311 -21.05 0.27 14.40
CA ASP A 311 -20.39 0.77 15.61
C ASP A 311 -20.85 -0.01 16.85
N GLU A 312 -22.14 -0.31 16.97
CA GLU A 312 -22.67 -1.18 18.04
C GLU A 312 -22.08 -2.60 17.94
N LEU A 313 -22.01 -3.18 16.76
CA LEU A 313 -21.39 -4.49 16.56
C LEU A 313 -19.88 -4.45 16.90
N SER A 314 -19.18 -3.40 16.52
CA SER A 314 -17.75 -3.23 16.82
C SER A 314 -17.54 -3.14 18.34
N VAL A 315 -18.33 -2.34 19.05
CA VAL A 315 -18.30 -2.24 20.52
C VAL A 315 -18.63 -3.59 21.15
N PHE A 316 -19.63 -4.30 20.62
CA PHE A 316 -20.03 -5.61 21.13
C PHE A 316 -18.90 -6.63 21.00
N PHE A 317 -18.26 -6.74 19.84
CA PHE A 317 -17.15 -7.65 19.63
C PHE A 317 -15.93 -7.29 20.51
N ASP A 318 -15.57 -6.02 20.61
CA ASP A 318 -14.39 -5.57 21.35
C ASP A 318 -14.58 -5.66 22.86
N GLN A 319 -15.70 -5.12 23.40
CA GLN A 319 -15.90 -4.99 24.84
C GLN A 319 -16.50 -6.23 25.50
N TYR A 320 -17.42 -6.92 24.81
CA TYR A 320 -18.17 -8.05 25.42
C TYR A 320 -17.61 -9.42 24.98
N LEU A 321 -17.37 -9.62 23.71
CA LEU A 321 -16.78 -10.88 23.24
C LEU A 321 -15.24 -10.89 23.34
N LYS A 322 -14.62 -9.72 23.56
CA LYS A 322 -13.15 -9.54 23.65
C LYS A 322 -12.40 -10.21 22.48
N THR A 323 -12.99 -10.12 21.31
CA THR A 323 -12.50 -10.73 20.08
C THR A 323 -12.82 -9.84 18.90
N THR A 324 -12.21 -10.08 17.74
CA THR A 324 -12.59 -9.41 16.50
C THR A 324 -13.66 -10.23 15.77
N PHE A 325 -14.50 -9.56 14.98
CA PHE A 325 -15.49 -10.24 14.12
C PHE A 325 -14.87 -11.39 13.30
N ARG A 326 -13.67 -11.19 12.81
CA ARG A 326 -12.95 -12.18 12.03
C ARG A 326 -12.60 -13.44 12.82
N ILE A 327 -12.06 -13.28 14.01
CA ILE A 327 -11.70 -14.41 14.89
C ILE A 327 -12.97 -15.16 15.28
N TRP A 328 -13.99 -14.44 15.71
CA TRP A 328 -15.30 -15.00 16.07
C TRP A 328 -15.93 -15.80 14.93
N LEU A 329 -15.97 -15.24 13.71
CA LEU A 329 -16.52 -15.95 12.54
C LEU A 329 -15.65 -17.16 12.14
N GLY A 330 -14.33 -17.04 12.27
CA GLY A 330 -13.38 -18.13 12.04
C GLY A 330 -13.63 -19.30 12.99
N ASP A 331 -13.83 -19.02 14.27
CA ASP A 331 -14.12 -20.03 15.30
C ASP A 331 -15.45 -20.74 15.03
N ILE A 332 -16.49 -20.00 14.63
CA ILE A 332 -17.79 -20.60 14.27
C ILE A 332 -17.63 -21.54 13.07
N ARG A 333 -16.96 -21.08 12.01
CA ARG A 333 -16.72 -21.89 10.81
C ARG A 333 -15.89 -23.12 11.12
N PHE A 334 -14.84 -22.98 11.92
CA PHE A 334 -14.00 -24.10 12.35
C PHE A 334 -14.77 -25.14 13.16
N ASN A 335 -15.58 -24.70 14.14
CA ASN A 335 -16.40 -25.59 14.96
C ASN A 335 -17.49 -26.30 14.13
N ALA A 336 -18.09 -25.58 13.16
CA ALA A 336 -19.05 -26.17 12.24
C ALA A 336 -18.40 -27.23 11.34
N ALA A 337 -17.21 -26.93 10.77
CA ALA A 337 -16.46 -27.90 9.97
C ALA A 337 -16.04 -29.13 10.78
N LYS A 338 -15.54 -28.90 12.01
CA LYS A 338 -15.18 -29.98 12.93
C LYS A 338 -16.40 -30.89 13.23
N LYS A 339 -17.57 -30.31 13.47
CA LYS A 339 -18.80 -31.06 13.69
C LYS A 339 -19.18 -31.88 12.46
N MET A 340 -19.13 -31.32 11.27
CA MET A 340 -19.37 -32.04 10.01
C MET A 340 -18.41 -33.20 9.80
N MET A 341 -17.12 -33.04 10.07
CA MET A 341 -16.14 -34.11 9.96
C MET A 341 -16.39 -35.24 10.94
N LEU A 342 -16.92 -34.96 12.14
CA LEU A 342 -17.26 -35.97 13.13
C LEU A 342 -18.56 -36.71 12.78
N GLU A 343 -19.51 -36.01 12.16
CA GLU A 343 -20.80 -36.60 11.75
C GLU A 343 -20.69 -37.42 10.44
N PHE A 344 -19.75 -37.06 9.57
CA PHE A 344 -19.54 -37.67 8.25
C PHE A 344 -18.05 -37.98 7.99
N PRO A 345 -17.46 -38.97 8.69
CA PRO A 345 -16.02 -39.26 8.58
C PRO A 345 -15.58 -39.73 7.19
N ASP A 346 -16.49 -40.25 6.37
CA ASP A 346 -16.17 -40.79 5.04
C ASP A 346 -15.91 -39.67 3.97
N TYR A 347 -16.30 -38.42 4.25
CA TYR A 347 -16.04 -37.26 3.34
C TYR A 347 -14.71 -36.57 3.61
N SER A 348 -13.89 -37.05 4.53
CA SER A 348 -12.61 -36.41 4.88
C SER A 348 -11.43 -36.82 3.99
N ASN A 349 -11.62 -37.72 3.02
CA ASN A 349 -10.55 -38.31 2.20
C ASN A 349 -10.59 -37.92 0.70
N ASP A 350 -11.47 -37.04 0.27
CA ASP A 350 -11.48 -36.41 -1.06
C ASP A 350 -11.13 -34.94 -0.91
#